data_37510590049c4472b4109babd5053895
#
_entry.id   37510590049c4472b4109babd5053895
#
_cell.length_a   1.000
_cell.length_b   1.000
_cell.length_c   1.000
_cell.angle_alpha   90.00
_cell.angle_beta   90.00
_cell.angle_gamma   90.00
#
_symmetry.space_group_name_H-M   'P 1'
#
loop_
_entity.id
_entity.type
_entity.pdbx_description
1 polymer ?
#
loop_
_entity_poly.entity_id
_entity_poly.type
_entity_poly.pdbx_seq_one_letter_code
_entity_poly.pdbx_strand_id
1 'polypeptide(L)'
;MPLFLLPNRLLPLPSSPLITCHASPAALRSSPSSPPPTLPILLDSTTSVPSLSCALQCPHFQSCSGCSHELNLHRPIIVDEADHFFKTLGVSDFDFESCRLWGWRSRAKLAVRGSSMKPLIGLYEEGTHNVVDIPHCKAHHPNINAAVELLRQGITKLNIEPFDEDEGTGELRYVQMALTTYNTSIPASGRYKNGKVQVSLVWNSRNENSHNFEKLNALANFLWRNGGPRSDLRFIHSVWANFQTSTNNIIFGNRWRHLLGESGFWEHVGGIDMSLAPSSFGQANTRAFDILLRKLQKYVPYGASVTDLYAGAGAIGLSLAATRKCRRDPGWFKTSVKCVEVNKESKLSFEKTVERLPNHVDSSISWHHADASDILLEKGLDASLLDALRNISSLERKAKSSPESSDSKVKDEKRPWVLRSLKDSVQIGSKPTLEDSGSLPQTLIYISCGWESFKEDCMTLLSSKKWRLQKAHGFNFFPGTQSIEVLAVFKRGQAASLKKKKSGKKKKRLGRKHPLI
;
A
#
# COMPACT_ATOMS: atom_id res chain seq x y z
N MET A 1 8.85 15.02 -21.73
CA MET A 1 9.82 14.65 -20.71
C MET A 1 9.35 13.39 -20.01
N PRO A 2 10.10 12.30 -20.01
CA PRO A 2 9.71 11.08 -19.31
C PRO A 2 9.76 11.28 -17.79
N LEU A 3 8.78 10.73 -17.12
CA LEU A 3 8.56 10.75 -15.67
C LEU A 3 8.48 9.32 -15.17
N PHE A 4 9.22 8.99 -14.12
CA PHE A 4 9.16 7.69 -13.49
C PHE A 4 8.43 7.79 -12.16
N LEU A 5 7.51 6.85 -11.96
CA LEU A 5 6.74 6.66 -10.76
C LEU A 5 7.17 5.33 -10.16
N LEU A 6 7.68 5.37 -8.95
CA LEU A 6 8.01 4.17 -8.18
C LEU A 6 6.92 3.94 -7.13
N PRO A 7 6.42 2.71 -7.01
CA PRO A 7 5.26 2.44 -6.19
C PRO A 7 5.59 2.00 -4.77
N ASN A 8 4.51 1.81 -4.11
CA ASN A 8 4.31 1.28 -2.79
C ASN A 8 4.79 -0.15 -2.64
N ARG A 9 5.67 -0.39 -1.68
CA ARG A 9 5.89 -1.71 -1.12
C ARG A 9 5.10 -1.87 0.16
N LEU A 10 4.27 -2.88 0.19
CA LEU A 10 3.88 -3.51 1.44
C LEU A 10 5.02 -4.46 1.81
N LEU A 11 5.87 -4.03 2.72
CA LEU A 11 6.70 -4.96 3.47
C LEU A 11 5.78 -5.69 4.47
N PRO A 12 5.97 -6.99 4.69
CA PRO A 12 5.55 -7.57 5.94
C PRO A 12 6.24 -6.77 7.06
N LEU A 13 5.53 -6.48 8.11
CA LEU A 13 6.06 -5.84 9.32
C LEU A 13 7.37 -6.55 9.69
N PRO A 14 8.44 -5.82 10.04
CA PRO A 14 9.68 -6.44 10.45
C PRO A 14 9.41 -7.29 11.69
N SER A 15 9.70 -8.57 11.60
CA SER A 15 9.83 -9.45 12.77
C SER A 15 11.03 -8.92 13.57
N SER A 16 10.78 -8.41 14.74
CA SER A 16 11.80 -8.02 15.71
C SER A 16 12.68 -9.24 16.05
N PRO A 17 14.00 -9.06 16.21
CA PRO A 17 14.87 -10.17 16.59
C PRO A 17 14.50 -10.67 17.98
N LEU A 18 14.27 -11.98 18.10
CA LEU A 18 14.11 -12.70 19.36
C LEU A 18 15.36 -12.52 20.23
N ILE A 19 15.24 -11.77 21.31
CA ILE A 19 16.18 -11.81 22.42
C ILE A 19 15.66 -12.89 23.38
N THR A 20 16.25 -14.07 23.32
CA THR A 20 16.02 -15.13 24.31
C THR A 20 16.73 -14.77 25.61
N CYS A 21 15.99 -14.36 26.62
CA CYS A 21 16.46 -14.29 27.97
C CYS A 21 16.08 -15.58 28.71
N HIS A 22 17.08 -16.43 28.98
CA HIS A 22 16.96 -17.53 29.95
C HIS A 22 16.89 -16.94 31.36
N ALA A 23 15.82 -17.19 32.10
CA ALA A 23 15.73 -16.94 33.53
C ALA A 23 15.72 -18.27 34.26
N SER A 24 16.72 -18.48 35.12
CA SER A 24 16.69 -19.49 36.19
C SER A 24 16.27 -18.81 37.50
N PRO A 25 15.58 -19.53 38.41
CA PRO A 25 15.00 -18.94 39.60
C PRO A 25 15.93 -19.02 40.79
N ALA A 26 16.04 -17.94 41.57
CA ALA A 26 16.46 -18.02 42.97
C ALA A 26 15.82 -16.88 43.78
N ALA A 27 15.11 -17.30 44.79
CA ALA A 27 14.50 -16.47 45.83
C ALA A 27 15.54 -15.78 46.69
N LEU A 28 15.23 -14.54 47.19
CA LEU A 28 15.41 -14.17 48.60
C LEU A 28 14.83 -12.76 48.86
N ARG A 29 14.17 -12.67 50.00
CA ARG A 29 13.54 -11.50 50.60
C ARG A 29 14.56 -10.49 51.12
N SER A 30 14.27 -9.19 51.07
CA SER A 30 14.51 -8.21 52.13
C SER A 30 13.83 -6.85 51.84
N SER A 31 13.41 -6.22 52.92
CA SER A 31 12.51 -5.07 53.10
C SER A 31 13.17 -3.70 52.83
N PRO A 32 12.41 -2.58 52.98
CA PRO A 32 12.54 -1.36 52.17
C PRO A 32 13.47 -0.33 52.77
N SER A 33 14.16 0.44 51.94
CA SER A 33 14.85 1.66 52.28
C SER A 33 14.33 2.86 51.49
N SER A 34 14.18 3.95 52.22
CA SER A 34 13.64 5.27 51.88
C SER A 34 14.22 5.94 50.61
N PRO A 35 13.45 6.84 49.94
CA PRO A 35 13.87 7.53 48.74
C PRO A 35 14.80 8.71 49.02
N PRO A 36 15.73 9.07 48.13
CA PRO A 36 16.52 10.27 48.20
C PRO A 36 15.75 11.52 47.74
N PRO A 37 16.20 12.75 48.13
CA PRO A 37 15.44 13.97 47.94
C PRO A 37 15.42 14.45 46.50
N THR A 38 14.22 14.88 46.08
CA THR A 38 13.88 15.45 44.78
C THR A 38 14.49 16.84 44.62
N LEU A 39 15.31 17.04 43.58
CA LEU A 39 15.64 18.36 43.05
C LEU A 39 14.53 18.86 42.12
N PRO A 40 14.19 20.17 42.11
CA PRO A 40 13.15 20.67 41.22
C PRO A 40 13.64 20.74 39.78
N ILE A 41 13.02 19.95 38.91
CA ILE A 41 13.18 20.06 37.46
C ILE A 41 12.32 21.25 37.03
N LEU A 42 12.96 22.28 36.50
CA LEU A 42 12.31 23.34 35.75
C LEU A 42 11.57 22.74 34.56
N LEU A 43 10.25 22.71 34.64
CA LEU A 43 9.36 22.34 33.51
C LEU A 43 9.40 23.47 32.50
N ASP A 44 10.10 23.21 31.40
CA ASP A 44 9.96 24.02 30.20
C ASP A 44 8.60 23.65 29.54
N SER A 45 7.68 24.59 29.61
CA SER A 45 6.27 24.45 29.28
C SER A 45 6.05 24.64 27.79
N THR A 46 6.22 23.59 26.99
CA THR A 46 5.63 23.47 25.62
C THR A 46 5.47 22.01 25.15
N THR A 47 5.10 21.10 26.02
CA THR A 47 4.56 19.81 25.56
C THR A 47 3.05 19.92 25.56
N SER A 48 2.46 20.05 24.37
CA SER A 48 1.01 19.93 24.17
C SER A 48 0.55 18.59 24.72
N VAL A 49 -0.26 18.60 25.77
CA VAL A 49 -0.90 17.40 26.34
C VAL A 49 -1.64 16.69 25.20
N PRO A 50 -1.39 15.39 24.95
CA PRO A 50 -2.10 14.65 23.89
C PRO A 50 -3.59 14.72 24.15
N SER A 51 -4.36 15.20 23.17
CA SER A 51 -5.82 15.23 23.28
C SER A 51 -6.33 13.80 23.42
N LEU A 52 -7.06 13.50 24.47
CA LEU A 52 -7.75 12.20 24.68
C LEU A 52 -8.61 11.77 23.47
N SER A 53 -9.07 12.73 22.66
CA SER A 53 -9.80 12.48 21.42
C SER A 53 -8.97 11.78 20.32
N CYS A 54 -7.65 11.82 20.43
CA CYS A 54 -6.73 11.20 19.46
C CYS A 54 -6.15 9.85 19.93
N ALA A 55 -6.55 9.35 21.09
CA ALA A 55 -6.11 8.06 21.61
C ALA A 55 -6.87 6.90 20.93
N LEU A 56 -6.15 5.76 20.72
CA LEU A 56 -6.71 4.57 20.05
C LEU A 56 -7.91 3.99 20.79
N GLN A 57 -7.87 3.95 22.12
CA GLN A 57 -8.93 3.42 22.99
C GLN A 57 -9.44 2.05 22.51
N CYS A 58 -8.51 1.13 22.19
CA CYS A 58 -8.80 -0.20 21.69
C CYS A 58 -8.56 -1.24 22.81
N PRO A 59 -9.56 -2.09 23.15
CA PRO A 59 -9.37 -3.11 24.19
C PRO A 59 -8.38 -4.22 23.79
N HIS A 60 -8.04 -4.31 22.50
CA HIS A 60 -7.09 -5.30 21.95
C HIS A 60 -5.71 -4.70 21.68
N PHE A 61 -5.45 -3.46 22.10
CA PHE A 61 -4.11 -2.88 21.99
C PHE A 61 -3.12 -3.73 22.81
N GLN A 62 -1.94 -3.98 22.25
CA GLN A 62 -0.89 -4.89 22.76
C GLN A 62 -1.15 -6.40 22.59
N SER A 63 -2.40 -6.85 22.44
CA SER A 63 -2.66 -8.27 22.12
C SER A 63 -2.84 -8.49 20.60
N CYS A 64 -3.36 -7.52 19.88
CA CYS A 64 -3.58 -7.60 18.43
C CYS A 64 -2.41 -6.94 17.68
N SER A 65 -1.83 -7.61 16.70
CA SER A 65 -0.74 -7.08 15.84
C SER A 65 -1.12 -5.92 14.91
N GLY A 66 -2.35 -5.42 15.00
CA GLY A 66 -2.86 -4.41 14.07
C GLY A 66 -2.43 -2.97 14.34
N CYS A 67 -2.03 -2.66 15.57
CA CYS A 67 -1.66 -1.31 16.01
C CYS A 67 -0.41 -1.34 16.89
N SER A 68 0.52 -0.42 16.65
CA SER A 68 1.81 -0.35 17.37
C SER A 68 1.94 0.82 18.33
N HIS A 69 0.99 1.80 18.30
CA HIS A 69 0.95 2.87 19.29
C HIS A 69 -0.48 3.36 19.55
N GLU A 70 -0.68 3.92 20.72
CA GLU A 70 -2.01 4.26 21.26
C GLU A 70 -2.30 5.77 21.24
N LEU A 71 -1.29 6.60 21.35
CA LEU A 71 -1.43 8.06 21.48
C LEU A 71 -0.97 8.78 20.22
N ASN A 72 -1.38 10.04 20.06
CA ASN A 72 -0.95 10.90 18.95
C ASN A 72 -1.24 10.30 17.55
N LEU A 73 -2.40 9.69 17.37
CA LEU A 73 -2.76 9.01 16.12
C LEU A 73 -2.73 9.93 14.89
N HIS A 74 -2.87 11.25 15.08
CA HIS A 74 -2.74 12.24 14.01
C HIS A 74 -1.29 12.43 13.54
N ARG A 75 -0.33 12.30 14.45
CA ARG A 75 1.07 12.56 14.18
C ARG A 75 1.95 11.56 14.96
N PRO A 76 2.18 10.36 14.41
CA PRO A 76 3.09 9.39 15.02
C PRO A 76 4.52 9.96 15.10
N ILE A 77 5.33 9.44 16.02
CA ILE A 77 6.70 9.94 16.30
C ILE A 77 7.58 9.90 15.06
N ILE A 78 7.41 8.91 14.19
CA ILE A 78 8.15 8.78 12.93
C ILE A 78 8.06 10.02 12.03
N VAL A 79 7.02 10.85 12.20
CA VAL A 79 6.85 12.09 11.42
C VAL A 79 7.88 13.15 11.83
N ASP A 80 8.27 13.19 13.11
CA ASP A 80 9.29 14.12 13.59
C ASP A 80 10.68 13.70 13.11
N GLU A 81 10.94 12.39 13.05
CA GLU A 81 12.14 11.83 12.42
C GLU A 81 12.20 12.19 10.93
N ALA A 82 11.09 12.01 10.22
CA ALA A 82 11.00 12.33 8.79
C ALA A 82 11.21 13.83 8.53
N ASP A 83 10.59 14.69 9.32
CA ASP A 83 10.77 16.14 9.22
C ASP A 83 12.23 16.54 9.44
N HIS A 84 12.88 15.98 10.46
CA HIS A 84 14.30 16.20 10.71
C HIS A 84 15.16 15.72 9.53
N PHE A 85 14.94 14.49 9.06
CA PHE A 85 15.67 13.92 7.92
C PHE A 85 15.56 14.80 6.67
N PHE A 86 14.36 15.23 6.30
CA PHE A 86 14.17 16.06 5.12
C PHE A 86 14.79 17.46 5.27
N LYS A 87 14.76 18.04 6.47
CA LYS A 87 15.44 19.30 6.77
C LYS A 87 16.95 19.21 6.58
N THR A 88 17.59 18.12 7.01
CA THR A 88 19.04 17.91 6.79
C THR A 88 19.41 17.82 5.32
N LEU A 89 18.46 17.37 4.47
CA LEU A 89 18.61 17.31 3.00
C LEU A 89 18.21 18.60 2.28
N GLY A 90 17.90 19.68 3.04
CA GLY A 90 17.54 20.99 2.49
C GLY A 90 16.08 21.14 2.06
N VAL A 91 15.19 20.21 2.42
CA VAL A 91 13.74 20.32 2.22
C VAL A 91 13.11 20.85 3.51
N SER A 92 12.88 22.16 3.56
CA SER A 92 12.34 22.84 4.74
C SER A 92 10.81 22.86 4.82
N ASP A 93 10.13 22.47 3.74
CA ASP A 93 8.69 22.51 3.58
C ASP A 93 8.09 21.08 3.47
N PHE A 94 8.64 20.14 4.24
CA PHE A 94 8.02 18.84 4.43
C PHE A 94 6.64 19.00 5.08
N ASP A 95 5.62 18.43 4.50
CA ASP A 95 4.27 18.42 5.04
C ASP A 95 3.77 16.99 5.27
N PHE A 96 2.96 16.81 6.30
CA PHE A 96 2.37 15.54 6.67
C PHE A 96 0.85 15.64 6.68
N GLU A 97 0.21 14.79 5.87
CA GLU A 97 -1.24 14.70 5.75
C GLU A 97 -1.78 13.64 6.70
N SER A 98 -2.42 14.08 7.78
CA SER A 98 -3.15 13.19 8.66
C SER A 98 -4.52 12.87 8.06
N CYS A 99 -4.78 11.59 7.84
CA CYS A 99 -6.05 11.12 7.31
C CYS A 99 -7.06 10.84 8.44
N ARG A 100 -8.25 10.33 8.08
CA ARG A 100 -9.28 9.94 9.03
C ARG A 100 -8.74 8.85 9.97
N LEU A 101 -8.91 9.02 11.28
CA LEU A 101 -8.38 8.09 12.30
C LEU A 101 -9.19 6.80 12.44
N TRP A 102 -10.50 6.85 12.22
CA TRP A 102 -11.43 5.74 12.44
C TRP A 102 -12.14 5.36 11.15
N GLY A 103 -12.46 4.07 11.02
CA GLY A 103 -13.16 3.55 9.84
C GLY A 103 -12.40 3.78 8.53
N TRP A 104 -11.08 3.90 8.60
CA TRP A 104 -10.26 4.19 7.44
C TRP A 104 -9.90 2.95 6.61
N ARG A 105 -9.89 1.78 7.24
CA ARG A 105 -9.48 0.53 6.58
C ARG A 105 -10.61 0.00 5.72
N SER A 106 -10.42 0.06 4.41
CA SER A 106 -11.34 -0.44 3.38
C SER A 106 -11.08 -1.89 2.98
N ARG A 107 -9.99 -2.51 3.44
CA ARG A 107 -9.63 -3.91 3.16
C ARG A 107 -9.07 -4.57 4.40
N ALA A 108 -9.61 -5.75 4.74
CA ALA A 108 -9.15 -6.57 5.85
C ALA A 108 -8.97 -8.01 5.40
N LYS A 109 -7.90 -8.65 5.85
CA LYS A 109 -7.68 -10.09 5.77
C LYS A 109 -7.61 -10.60 7.19
N LEU A 110 -8.53 -11.46 7.57
CA LEU A 110 -8.69 -11.93 8.93
C LEU A 110 -8.58 -13.45 8.96
N ALA A 111 -7.85 -13.98 9.94
CA ALA A 111 -7.81 -15.39 10.22
C ALA A 111 -9.12 -15.83 10.88
N VAL A 112 -9.56 -17.04 10.60
CA VAL A 112 -10.74 -17.66 11.23
C VAL A 112 -10.27 -18.90 11.96
N ARG A 113 -10.40 -18.89 13.29
CA ARG A 113 -9.93 -19.92 14.23
C ARG A 113 -10.98 -20.22 15.30
N GLY A 114 -10.64 -21.06 16.25
CA GLY A 114 -11.53 -21.46 17.34
C GLY A 114 -12.45 -22.62 16.93
N SER A 115 -13.71 -22.58 17.28
CA SER A 115 -14.72 -23.60 16.93
C SER A 115 -15.94 -22.99 16.27
N SER A 116 -16.78 -23.82 15.66
CA SER A 116 -18.05 -23.37 15.06
C SER A 116 -18.97 -22.68 16.09
N MET A 117 -18.93 -23.08 17.36
CA MET A 117 -19.71 -22.46 18.42
C MET A 117 -19.08 -21.16 18.97
N LYS A 118 -17.75 -21.02 18.87
CA LYS A 118 -17.00 -19.85 19.33
C LYS A 118 -15.94 -19.48 18.30
N PRO A 119 -16.33 -18.97 17.13
CA PRO A 119 -15.36 -18.58 16.10
C PRO A 119 -14.61 -17.32 16.50
N LEU A 120 -13.29 -17.33 16.32
CA LEU A 120 -12.41 -16.18 16.48
C LEU A 120 -12.09 -15.65 15.09
N ILE A 121 -12.44 -14.38 14.82
CA ILE A 121 -12.20 -13.73 13.52
C ILE A 121 -11.37 -12.49 13.75
N GLY A 122 -10.09 -12.55 13.37
CA GLY A 122 -9.20 -11.44 13.70
C GLY A 122 -7.79 -11.56 13.15
N LEU A 123 -6.87 -10.97 13.89
CA LEU A 123 -5.44 -10.96 13.59
C LEU A 123 -4.68 -11.80 14.60
N TYR A 124 -3.52 -12.25 14.22
CA TYR A 124 -2.64 -12.94 15.15
C TYR A 124 -2.15 -11.99 16.26
N GLU A 125 -1.97 -12.53 17.45
CA GLU A 125 -1.17 -11.91 18.48
C GLU A 125 0.30 -11.85 18.00
N GLU A 126 1.01 -10.80 18.34
CA GLU A 126 2.38 -10.61 17.86
C GLU A 126 3.31 -11.73 18.34
N GLY A 127 4.03 -12.33 17.40
CA GLY A 127 4.96 -13.43 17.67
C GLY A 127 4.32 -14.79 17.99
N THR A 128 3.01 -14.94 17.84
CA THR A 128 2.29 -16.20 18.09
C THR A 128 1.40 -16.60 16.91
N HIS A 129 0.82 -17.81 17.00
CA HIS A 129 -0.24 -18.30 16.11
C HIS A 129 -1.65 -18.16 16.73
N ASN A 130 -1.77 -17.49 17.88
CA ASN A 130 -3.06 -17.24 18.52
C ASN A 130 -3.81 -16.11 17.79
N VAL A 131 -5.08 -16.32 17.49
CA VAL A 131 -5.92 -15.28 16.86
C VAL A 131 -6.65 -14.50 17.93
N VAL A 132 -6.43 -13.18 17.92
CA VAL A 132 -7.19 -12.22 18.72
C VAL A 132 -8.46 -11.86 17.95
N ASP A 133 -9.62 -12.13 18.54
CA ASP A 133 -10.92 -11.78 17.97
C ASP A 133 -11.16 -10.27 18.02
N ILE A 134 -11.46 -9.64 16.87
CA ILE A 134 -11.58 -8.18 16.75
C ILE A 134 -12.88 -7.73 16.08
N PRO A 135 -14.07 -8.09 16.61
CA PRO A 135 -15.35 -7.85 15.96
C PRO A 135 -15.67 -6.36 15.73
N HIS A 136 -15.11 -5.48 16.57
CA HIS A 136 -15.40 -4.05 16.57
C HIS A 136 -14.15 -3.19 16.37
N CYS A 137 -13.23 -3.64 15.50
CA CYS A 137 -12.01 -2.89 15.22
C CYS A 137 -12.33 -1.48 14.72
N LYS A 138 -11.88 -0.45 15.45
CA LYS A 138 -12.11 0.95 15.10
C LYS A 138 -11.43 1.38 13.78
N ALA A 139 -10.38 0.70 13.37
CA ALA A 139 -9.73 0.95 12.10
C ALA A 139 -10.59 0.52 10.91
N HIS A 140 -11.34 -0.58 11.04
CA HIS A 140 -12.20 -1.09 9.97
C HIS A 140 -13.33 -0.14 9.63
N HIS A 141 -13.70 -0.08 8.34
CA HIS A 141 -14.95 0.54 7.93
C HIS A 141 -16.13 -0.16 8.62
N PRO A 142 -17.17 0.56 9.09
CA PRO A 142 -18.31 -0.04 9.83
C PRO A 142 -18.93 -1.24 9.11
N ASN A 143 -19.07 -1.19 7.78
CA ASN A 143 -19.64 -2.30 6.99
C ASN A 143 -18.73 -3.54 6.98
N ILE A 144 -17.41 -3.40 7.17
CA ILE A 144 -16.51 -4.55 7.35
C ILE A 144 -16.79 -5.22 8.69
N ASN A 145 -16.92 -4.44 9.79
CA ASN A 145 -17.29 -5.01 11.09
C ASN A 145 -18.67 -5.69 11.05
N ALA A 146 -19.64 -5.07 10.37
CA ALA A 146 -20.95 -5.70 10.17
C ALA A 146 -20.87 -7.02 9.39
N ALA A 147 -19.99 -7.08 8.37
CA ALA A 147 -19.76 -8.31 7.60
C ALA A 147 -19.03 -9.40 8.42
N VAL A 148 -18.11 -9.01 9.31
CA VAL A 148 -17.45 -9.93 10.26
C VAL A 148 -18.49 -10.54 11.19
N GLU A 149 -19.38 -9.72 11.76
CA GLU A 149 -20.43 -10.19 12.67
C GLU A 149 -21.42 -11.12 11.94
N LEU A 150 -21.82 -10.77 10.72
CA LEU A 150 -22.70 -11.63 9.91
C LEU A 150 -22.02 -12.96 9.56
N LEU A 151 -20.72 -12.94 9.27
CA LEU A 151 -19.93 -14.16 9.03
C LEU A 151 -19.89 -15.04 10.29
N ARG A 152 -19.67 -14.46 11.46
CA ARG A 152 -19.69 -15.16 12.76
C ARG A 152 -21.01 -15.91 12.97
N GLN A 153 -22.14 -15.23 12.76
CA GLN A 153 -23.47 -15.83 12.85
C GLN A 153 -23.66 -16.97 11.87
N GLY A 154 -23.16 -16.81 10.62
CA GLY A 154 -23.21 -17.86 9.59
C GLY A 154 -22.39 -19.10 9.97
N ILE A 155 -21.19 -18.91 10.50
CA ILE A 155 -20.31 -19.98 10.98
C ILE A 155 -21.03 -20.80 12.06
N THR A 156 -21.55 -20.14 13.10
CA THR A 156 -22.24 -20.81 14.19
C THR A 156 -23.51 -21.50 13.73
N LYS A 157 -24.36 -20.82 12.96
CA LYS A 157 -25.65 -21.35 12.52
C LYS A 157 -25.55 -22.56 11.59
N LEU A 158 -24.50 -22.60 10.77
CA LEU A 158 -24.29 -23.65 9.75
C LEU A 158 -23.27 -24.70 10.19
N ASN A 159 -22.76 -24.60 11.41
CA ASN A 159 -21.73 -25.48 11.96
C ASN A 159 -20.53 -25.60 11.01
N ILE A 160 -20.00 -24.44 10.58
CA ILE A 160 -18.77 -24.36 9.79
C ILE A 160 -17.59 -24.46 10.74
N GLU A 161 -16.71 -25.42 10.52
CA GLU A 161 -15.53 -25.56 11.38
C GLU A 161 -14.40 -24.60 10.92
N PRO A 162 -13.95 -23.68 11.80
CA PRO A 162 -12.75 -22.88 11.57
C PRO A 162 -11.53 -23.80 11.37
N PHE A 163 -10.56 -23.30 10.61
CA PHE A 163 -9.35 -24.07 10.32
C PHE A 163 -8.45 -24.19 11.55
N ASP A 164 -8.07 -25.40 11.87
CA ASP A 164 -7.05 -25.76 12.85
C ASP A 164 -5.69 -25.89 12.14
N GLU A 165 -4.70 -25.09 12.54
CA GLU A 165 -3.37 -25.10 11.91
C GLU A 165 -2.53 -26.31 12.33
N ASP A 166 -2.73 -26.80 13.55
CA ASP A 166 -1.96 -27.92 14.10
C ASP A 166 -2.40 -29.25 13.48
N GLU A 167 -3.73 -29.43 13.36
CA GLU A 167 -4.31 -30.64 12.79
C GLU A 167 -4.47 -30.58 11.27
N GLY A 168 -4.40 -29.39 10.66
CA GLY A 168 -4.64 -29.16 9.23
C GLY A 168 -6.10 -29.41 8.81
N THR A 169 -7.01 -29.44 9.78
CA THR A 169 -8.43 -29.74 9.59
C THR A 169 -9.30 -28.47 9.60
N GLY A 170 -10.63 -28.66 9.47
CA GLY A 170 -11.55 -27.52 9.40
C GLY A 170 -11.78 -27.01 7.98
N GLU A 171 -12.70 -26.08 7.81
CA GLU A 171 -13.26 -25.68 6.52
C GLU A 171 -12.87 -24.24 6.13
N LEU A 172 -13.00 -23.27 7.04
CA LEU A 172 -12.77 -21.85 6.76
C LEU A 172 -11.47 -21.36 7.39
N ARG A 173 -10.50 -21.00 6.55
CA ARG A 173 -9.14 -20.61 6.97
C ARG A 173 -9.00 -19.12 7.26
N TYR A 174 -9.44 -18.31 6.31
CA TYR A 174 -9.35 -16.85 6.33
C TYR A 174 -10.58 -16.24 5.64
N VAL A 175 -10.81 -14.98 5.93
CA VAL A 175 -11.72 -14.15 5.14
C VAL A 175 -11.03 -12.88 4.70
N GLN A 176 -11.18 -12.52 3.42
CA GLN A 176 -10.85 -11.17 2.96
C GLN A 176 -12.13 -10.39 2.76
N MET A 177 -12.15 -9.18 3.27
CA MET A 177 -13.23 -8.23 3.09
C MET A 177 -12.69 -6.98 2.40
N ALA A 178 -13.36 -6.54 1.33
CA ALA A 178 -12.97 -5.37 0.57
C ALA A 178 -14.20 -4.48 0.32
N LEU A 179 -14.07 -3.19 0.63
CA LEU A 179 -15.15 -2.21 0.49
C LEU A 179 -15.11 -1.60 -0.92
N THR A 180 -16.16 -1.80 -1.72
CA THR A 180 -16.32 -1.07 -2.98
C THR A 180 -16.77 0.36 -2.74
N THR A 181 -16.19 1.31 -3.45
CA THR A 181 -16.58 2.72 -3.40
C THR A 181 -17.28 3.17 -4.69
N TYR A 182 -17.48 2.24 -5.63
CA TYR A 182 -18.16 2.52 -6.88
C TYR A 182 -19.66 2.49 -6.72
N ASN A 183 -20.26 3.66 -6.80
CA ASN A 183 -21.70 3.83 -6.93
C ASN A 183 -21.98 5.14 -7.65
N THR A 184 -22.34 5.08 -8.94
CA THR A 184 -22.58 6.25 -9.77
C THR A 184 -23.81 7.07 -9.35
N SER A 185 -24.75 6.48 -8.61
CA SER A 185 -25.94 7.16 -8.09
C SER A 185 -25.64 8.09 -6.90
N ILE A 186 -24.43 8.03 -6.35
CA ILE A 186 -24.02 8.83 -5.19
C ILE A 186 -22.82 9.69 -5.59
N PRO A 187 -22.77 10.97 -5.17
CA PRO A 187 -21.59 11.81 -5.36
C PRO A 187 -20.31 11.14 -4.83
N ALA A 188 -19.19 11.32 -5.48
CA ALA A 188 -17.91 10.67 -5.13
C ALA A 188 -17.53 10.81 -3.65
N SER A 189 -17.82 11.97 -3.03
CA SER A 189 -17.58 12.24 -1.62
C SER A 189 -18.38 11.32 -0.67
N GLY A 190 -19.55 10.86 -1.09
CA GLY A 190 -20.43 9.95 -0.31
C GLY A 190 -20.19 8.47 -0.54
N ARG A 191 -19.51 8.11 -1.63
CA ARG A 191 -19.36 6.70 -2.07
C ARG A 191 -18.66 5.82 -1.03
N TYR A 192 -17.64 6.34 -0.36
CA TYR A 192 -16.93 5.61 0.69
C TYR A 192 -17.84 5.25 1.87
N LYS A 193 -18.66 6.20 2.37
CA LYS A 193 -19.58 5.97 3.49
C LYS A 193 -20.60 4.87 3.18
N ASN A 194 -21.04 4.79 1.94
CA ASN A 194 -22.08 3.87 1.45
C ASN A 194 -21.51 2.66 0.70
N GLY A 195 -20.21 2.40 0.84
CA GLY A 195 -19.54 1.27 0.19
C GLY A 195 -20.07 -0.07 0.68
N LYS A 196 -20.17 -1.04 -0.24
CA LYS A 196 -20.57 -2.42 0.07
C LYS A 196 -19.35 -3.32 0.15
N VAL A 197 -19.47 -4.43 0.88
CA VAL A 197 -18.36 -5.35 1.15
C VAL A 197 -18.39 -6.54 0.19
N GLN A 198 -17.30 -6.74 -0.53
CA GLN A 198 -16.99 -8.02 -1.15
C GLN A 198 -16.37 -8.92 -0.09
N VAL A 199 -16.96 -10.09 0.11
CA VAL A 199 -16.48 -11.13 1.04
C VAL A 199 -15.83 -12.25 0.24
N SER A 200 -14.58 -12.57 0.53
CA SER A 200 -13.85 -13.68 -0.07
C SER A 200 -13.50 -14.70 1.01
N LEU A 201 -14.10 -15.87 0.93
CA LEU A 201 -13.93 -16.98 1.87
C LEU A 201 -12.75 -17.85 1.42
N VAL A 202 -11.72 -17.98 2.24
CA VAL A 202 -10.58 -18.87 1.96
C VAL A 202 -10.90 -20.24 2.52
N TRP A 203 -11.25 -21.15 1.65
CA TRP A 203 -11.78 -22.46 1.97
C TRP A 203 -10.71 -23.53 1.94
N ASN A 204 -10.69 -24.41 2.94
CA ASN A 204 -9.73 -25.49 3.05
C ASN A 204 -10.11 -26.66 2.12
N SER A 205 -9.93 -26.44 0.83
CA SER A 205 -10.07 -27.48 -0.19
C SER A 205 -9.24 -27.13 -1.43
N ARG A 206 -9.01 -28.10 -2.31
CA ARG A 206 -8.28 -27.89 -3.58
C ARG A 206 -9.14 -27.17 -4.63
N ASN A 207 -10.43 -27.43 -4.62
CA ASN A 207 -11.39 -26.90 -5.59
C ASN A 207 -12.84 -27.08 -5.09
N GLU A 208 -13.79 -26.76 -5.94
CA GLU A 208 -15.22 -26.86 -5.71
C GLU A 208 -15.79 -28.31 -5.69
N ASN A 209 -15.03 -29.32 -6.05
CA ASN A 209 -15.49 -30.72 -6.08
C ASN A 209 -15.26 -31.42 -4.73
N SER A 210 -14.97 -30.69 -3.68
CA SER A 210 -14.79 -31.26 -2.34
C SER A 210 -16.12 -31.56 -1.67
N HIS A 211 -16.11 -32.53 -0.75
CA HIS A 211 -17.30 -32.96 0.02
C HIS A 211 -17.91 -31.84 0.87
N ASN A 212 -17.11 -30.82 1.24
CA ASN A 212 -17.55 -29.69 2.07
C ASN A 212 -18.01 -28.47 1.23
N PHE A 213 -18.14 -28.60 -0.09
CA PHE A 213 -18.56 -27.51 -0.97
C PHE A 213 -20.02 -27.08 -0.72
N GLU A 214 -20.89 -27.99 -0.31
CA GLU A 214 -22.27 -27.66 0.06
C GLU A 214 -22.33 -26.70 1.25
N LYS A 215 -21.47 -26.89 2.26
CA LYS A 215 -21.35 -25.96 3.40
C LYS A 215 -20.86 -24.58 2.96
N LEU A 216 -19.88 -24.52 2.04
CA LEU A 216 -19.42 -23.25 1.46
C LEU A 216 -20.58 -22.50 0.77
N ASN A 217 -21.38 -23.21 -0.05
CA ASN A 217 -22.54 -22.64 -0.71
C ASN A 217 -23.63 -22.19 0.31
N ALA A 218 -23.85 -22.98 1.34
CA ALA A 218 -24.79 -22.64 2.42
C ALA A 218 -24.36 -21.34 3.13
N LEU A 219 -23.05 -21.20 3.45
CA LEU A 219 -22.49 -20.00 4.07
C LEU A 219 -22.59 -18.80 3.13
N ALA A 220 -22.26 -18.95 1.86
CA ALA A 220 -22.41 -17.89 0.86
C ALA A 220 -23.86 -17.42 0.74
N ASN A 221 -24.81 -18.35 0.69
CA ASN A 221 -26.24 -18.05 0.65
C ASN A 221 -26.72 -17.36 1.93
N PHE A 222 -26.22 -17.78 3.10
CA PHE A 222 -26.53 -17.12 4.38
C PHE A 222 -26.09 -15.66 4.36
N LEU A 223 -24.84 -15.38 3.98
CA LEU A 223 -24.31 -14.02 3.88
C LEU A 223 -25.11 -13.17 2.89
N TRP A 224 -25.46 -13.75 1.73
CA TRP A 224 -26.22 -13.04 0.70
C TRP A 224 -27.66 -12.74 1.08
N ARG A 225 -28.35 -13.68 1.74
CA ARG A 225 -29.73 -13.47 2.20
C ARG A 225 -29.83 -12.41 3.29
N ASN A 226 -28.84 -12.36 4.20
CA ASN A 226 -28.91 -11.48 5.36
C ASN A 226 -28.15 -10.15 5.17
N GLY A 227 -27.27 -10.02 4.19
CA GLY A 227 -26.49 -8.79 3.92
C GLY A 227 -26.58 -8.26 2.50
N GLY A 228 -27.16 -9.02 1.56
CA GLY A 228 -27.27 -8.66 0.15
C GLY A 228 -28.40 -7.67 -0.17
N PRO A 229 -28.69 -7.43 -1.47
CA PRO A 229 -29.59 -6.35 -1.90
C PRO A 229 -31.04 -6.46 -1.43
N ARG A 230 -31.48 -7.68 -1.11
CA ARG A 230 -32.86 -7.95 -0.65
C ARG A 230 -33.00 -7.97 0.88
N SER A 231 -31.89 -7.80 1.62
CA SER A 231 -31.91 -7.68 3.08
C SER A 231 -32.10 -6.22 3.48
N ASP A 232 -32.50 -5.99 4.74
CA ASP A 232 -32.63 -4.65 5.30
C ASP A 232 -31.27 -3.95 5.40
N LEU A 233 -30.20 -4.70 5.58
CA LEU A 233 -28.84 -4.20 5.80
C LEU A 233 -28.10 -3.77 4.53
N ARG A 234 -28.28 -4.46 3.42
CA ARG A 234 -27.81 -4.14 2.05
C ARG A 234 -26.33 -3.76 1.92
N PHE A 235 -25.45 -4.31 2.76
CA PHE A 235 -24.03 -3.95 2.78
C PHE A 235 -23.11 -4.98 2.10
N ILE A 236 -23.58 -6.17 1.74
CA ILE A 236 -22.79 -7.14 0.98
C ILE A 236 -22.89 -6.83 -0.51
N HIS A 237 -21.74 -6.73 -1.17
CA HIS A 237 -21.59 -6.54 -2.62
C HIS A 237 -21.58 -7.86 -3.36
N SER A 238 -20.74 -8.78 -2.91
CA SER A 238 -20.54 -10.10 -3.54
C SER A 238 -19.86 -11.07 -2.57
N VAL A 239 -20.01 -12.37 -2.89
CA VAL A 239 -19.34 -13.44 -2.15
C VAL A 239 -18.51 -14.26 -3.13
N TRP A 240 -17.25 -14.48 -2.76
CA TRP A 240 -16.26 -15.23 -3.51
C TRP A 240 -15.69 -16.36 -2.66
N ALA A 241 -15.19 -17.39 -3.31
CA ALA A 241 -14.37 -18.42 -2.69
C ALA A 241 -12.95 -18.38 -3.26
N ASN A 242 -11.99 -18.61 -2.40
CA ASN A 242 -10.62 -18.96 -2.74
C ASN A 242 -10.29 -20.31 -2.14
N PHE A 243 -9.65 -21.19 -2.90
CA PHE A 243 -9.36 -22.56 -2.48
C PHE A 243 -7.89 -22.70 -2.13
N GLN A 244 -7.59 -23.08 -0.86
CA GLN A 244 -6.24 -23.16 -0.33
C GLN A 244 -6.10 -24.34 0.64
N THR A 245 -5.16 -25.24 0.37
CA THR A 245 -4.84 -26.38 1.23
C THR A 245 -3.39 -26.42 1.71
N SER A 246 -2.58 -25.46 1.25
CA SER A 246 -1.17 -25.40 1.63
C SER A 246 -1.00 -25.01 3.10
N THR A 247 -0.03 -25.61 3.78
CA THR A 247 0.34 -25.32 5.18
C THR A 247 1.36 -24.19 5.33
N ASN A 248 1.76 -23.56 4.21
CA ASN A 248 2.66 -22.40 4.23
C ASN A 248 1.90 -21.10 4.59
N ASN A 249 2.66 -20.03 4.84
CA ASN A 249 2.12 -18.71 5.22
C ASN A 249 1.39 -17.96 4.07
N ILE A 250 1.10 -18.62 2.95
CA ILE A 250 0.38 -18.02 1.83
C ILE A 250 -1.13 -18.14 2.08
N ILE A 251 -1.78 -17.00 2.27
CA ILE A 251 -3.22 -16.95 2.59
C ILE A 251 -4.08 -17.45 1.43
N PHE A 252 -3.75 -17.09 0.19
CA PHE A 252 -4.57 -17.41 -0.98
C PHE A 252 -3.97 -18.50 -1.83
N GLY A 253 -4.82 -19.44 -2.23
CA GLY A 253 -4.53 -20.36 -3.34
C GLY A 253 -4.74 -19.67 -4.70
N ASN A 254 -4.39 -20.40 -5.75
CA ASN A 254 -4.45 -19.88 -7.13
C ASN A 254 -5.86 -19.94 -7.73
N ARG A 255 -6.81 -20.64 -7.09
CA ARG A 255 -8.16 -20.85 -7.63
C ARG A 255 -9.17 -19.96 -6.93
N TRP A 256 -9.89 -19.17 -7.73
CA TRP A 256 -10.96 -18.28 -7.29
C TRP A 256 -12.27 -18.65 -7.96
N ARG A 257 -13.37 -18.52 -7.25
CA ARG A 257 -14.71 -18.73 -7.76
C ARG A 257 -15.67 -17.66 -7.26
N HIS A 258 -16.38 -17.04 -8.17
CA HIS A 258 -17.50 -16.17 -7.86
C HIS A 258 -18.70 -17.04 -7.45
N LEU A 259 -19.31 -16.75 -6.32
CA LEU A 259 -20.45 -17.48 -5.78
C LEU A 259 -21.75 -16.68 -5.94
N LEU A 260 -21.80 -15.45 -5.45
CA LEU A 260 -23.03 -14.64 -5.43
C LEU A 260 -22.72 -13.15 -5.59
N GLY A 261 -23.70 -12.39 -6.08
CA GLY A 261 -23.62 -10.94 -6.20
C GLY A 261 -22.99 -10.46 -7.49
N GLU A 262 -22.40 -9.26 -7.47
CA GLU A 262 -21.75 -8.66 -8.64
C GLU A 262 -20.33 -9.23 -8.81
N SER A 263 -19.99 -9.67 -10.01
CA SER A 263 -18.64 -10.19 -10.31
C SER A 263 -17.59 -9.08 -10.47
N GLY A 264 -18.01 -7.89 -10.87
CA GLY A 264 -17.14 -6.73 -11.04
C GLY A 264 -16.98 -5.95 -9.73
N PHE A 265 -15.77 -5.77 -9.27
CA PHE A 265 -15.47 -4.93 -8.10
C PHE A 265 -14.80 -3.63 -8.56
N TRP A 266 -15.34 -2.51 -8.11
CA TRP A 266 -14.90 -1.18 -8.54
C TRP A 266 -14.60 -0.28 -7.36
N GLU A 267 -13.54 0.50 -7.49
CA GLU A 267 -13.08 1.46 -6.49
C GLU A 267 -12.89 2.82 -7.14
N HIS A 268 -13.47 3.88 -6.56
CA HIS A 268 -13.26 5.25 -7.03
C HIS A 268 -12.06 5.85 -6.34
N VAL A 269 -10.98 6.09 -7.09
CA VAL A 269 -9.72 6.63 -6.55
C VAL A 269 -8.97 7.41 -7.61
N GLY A 270 -8.31 8.50 -7.23
CA GLY A 270 -7.52 9.34 -8.14
C GLY A 270 -8.33 9.97 -9.28
N GLY A 271 -9.66 10.07 -9.12
CA GLY A 271 -10.56 10.61 -10.13
C GLY A 271 -11.01 9.61 -11.20
N ILE A 272 -10.73 8.33 -11.04
CA ILE A 272 -11.16 7.23 -11.92
C ILE A 272 -11.91 6.15 -11.15
N ASP A 273 -12.73 5.38 -11.88
CA ASP A 273 -13.34 4.16 -11.37
C ASP A 273 -12.48 2.97 -11.81
N MET A 274 -11.75 2.39 -10.85
CA MET A 274 -10.79 1.33 -11.10
C MET A 274 -11.38 -0.05 -10.84
N SER A 275 -11.21 -0.97 -11.78
CA SER A 275 -11.55 -2.39 -11.62
C SER A 275 -10.47 -3.13 -10.82
N LEU A 276 -10.88 -3.99 -9.90
CA LEU A 276 -9.98 -4.86 -9.15
C LEU A 276 -10.52 -6.28 -9.11
N ALA A 277 -9.65 -7.26 -9.32
CA ALA A 277 -9.99 -8.66 -9.04
C ALA A 277 -9.90 -8.94 -7.53
N PRO A 278 -10.57 -9.98 -7.01
CA PRO A 278 -10.42 -10.37 -5.61
C PRO A 278 -8.97 -10.70 -5.19
N SER A 279 -8.16 -11.21 -6.13
CA SER A 279 -6.73 -11.48 -5.98
C SER A 279 -5.86 -10.23 -6.10
N SER A 280 -6.37 -9.14 -6.67
CA SER A 280 -5.60 -7.93 -6.92
C SER A 280 -5.22 -7.23 -5.62
N PHE A 281 -4.02 -6.67 -5.60
CA PHE A 281 -3.65 -5.72 -4.56
C PHE A 281 -4.51 -4.45 -4.65
N GLY A 282 -4.99 -3.98 -3.51
CA GLY A 282 -5.64 -2.69 -3.36
C GLY A 282 -5.26 -2.06 -2.03
N GLN A 283 -5.16 -0.74 -1.99
CA GLN A 283 -4.78 -0.02 -0.78
C GLN A 283 -5.79 -0.22 0.35
N ALA A 284 -5.29 -0.45 1.57
CA ALA A 284 -6.14 -0.63 2.74
C ALA A 284 -6.83 0.67 3.16
N ASN A 285 -6.22 1.81 2.88
CA ASN A 285 -6.78 3.14 3.11
C ASN A 285 -6.98 3.86 1.78
N THR A 286 -8.08 3.56 1.09
CA THR A 286 -8.43 4.14 -0.21
C THR A 286 -8.49 5.68 -0.16
N ARG A 287 -8.92 6.26 0.97
CA ARG A 287 -9.00 7.73 1.10
C ARG A 287 -7.63 8.39 1.19
N ALA A 288 -6.72 7.82 1.97
CA ALA A 288 -5.34 8.32 2.03
C ALA A 288 -4.66 8.19 0.67
N PHE A 289 -4.90 7.09 -0.04
CA PHE A 289 -4.39 6.88 -1.38
C PHE A 289 -4.96 7.88 -2.40
N ASP A 290 -6.24 8.22 -2.32
CA ASP A 290 -6.84 9.27 -3.16
C ASP A 290 -6.17 10.64 -2.91
N ILE A 291 -5.88 10.99 -1.66
CA ILE A 291 -5.17 12.22 -1.30
C ILE A 291 -3.75 12.22 -1.88
N LEU A 292 -3.03 11.11 -1.73
CA LEU A 292 -1.68 10.94 -2.29
C LEU A 292 -1.69 11.11 -3.82
N LEU A 293 -2.63 10.47 -4.53
CA LEU A 293 -2.74 10.60 -5.98
C LEU A 293 -3.01 12.04 -6.42
N ARG A 294 -3.89 12.75 -5.72
CA ARG A 294 -4.15 14.19 -5.99
C ARG A 294 -2.92 15.06 -5.75
N LYS A 295 -2.11 14.73 -4.75
CA LYS A 295 -0.84 15.42 -4.50
C LYS A 295 0.16 15.13 -5.61
N LEU A 296 0.32 13.85 -5.98
CA LEU A 296 1.19 13.38 -7.05
C LEU A 296 0.88 14.07 -8.39
N GLN A 297 -0.40 14.16 -8.74
CA GLN A 297 -0.86 14.81 -9.97
C GLN A 297 -0.32 16.23 -10.12
N LYS A 298 -0.10 16.97 -9.03
CA LYS A 298 0.44 18.35 -9.08
C LYS A 298 1.89 18.42 -9.58
N TYR A 299 2.64 17.32 -9.46
CA TYR A 299 4.05 17.24 -9.86
C TYR A 299 4.26 16.74 -11.28
N VAL A 300 3.19 16.25 -11.94
CA VAL A 300 3.24 15.76 -13.31
C VAL A 300 2.79 16.84 -14.26
N PRO A 301 3.66 17.39 -15.12
CA PRO A 301 3.29 18.39 -16.11
C PRO A 301 2.28 17.84 -17.14
N TYR A 302 1.46 18.70 -17.71
CA TYR A 302 0.64 18.35 -18.87
C TYR A 302 1.54 17.96 -20.05
N GLY A 303 1.15 16.95 -20.82
CA GLY A 303 1.91 16.48 -21.97
C GLY A 303 3.19 15.71 -21.60
N ALA A 304 3.38 15.35 -20.33
CA ALA A 304 4.52 14.55 -19.92
C ALA A 304 4.42 13.11 -20.42
N SER A 305 5.55 12.51 -20.79
CA SER A 305 5.68 11.06 -20.94
C SER A 305 5.98 10.46 -19.58
N VAL A 306 5.13 9.52 -19.13
CA VAL A 306 5.19 8.91 -17.80
C VAL A 306 5.43 7.43 -17.94
N THR A 307 6.36 6.89 -17.15
CA THR A 307 6.51 5.45 -16.94
C THR A 307 6.15 5.16 -15.48
N ASP A 308 5.09 4.37 -15.28
CA ASP A 308 4.63 3.89 -13.98
C ASP A 308 5.20 2.49 -13.78
N LEU A 309 6.17 2.36 -12.88
CA LEU A 309 6.84 1.10 -12.58
C LEU A 309 6.13 0.40 -11.42
N TYR A 310 6.03 -0.94 -11.48
CA TYR A 310 5.26 -1.76 -10.55
C TYR A 310 3.78 -1.32 -10.51
N ALA A 311 3.22 -1.08 -11.65
CA ALA A 311 1.95 -0.36 -11.79
C ALA A 311 0.73 -1.13 -11.23
N GLY A 312 0.84 -2.44 -10.99
CA GLY A 312 -0.29 -3.27 -10.61
C GLY A 312 -1.42 -3.17 -11.64
N ALA A 313 -2.62 -2.88 -11.17
CA ALA A 313 -3.78 -2.60 -12.02
C ALA A 313 -3.76 -1.18 -12.66
N GLY A 314 -2.66 -0.43 -12.54
CA GLY A 314 -2.47 0.85 -13.20
C GLY A 314 -3.06 2.06 -12.47
N ALA A 315 -3.31 1.98 -11.17
CA ALA A 315 -4.00 3.03 -10.41
C ALA A 315 -3.36 4.42 -10.57
N ILE A 316 -2.04 4.50 -10.48
CA ILE A 316 -1.30 5.77 -10.57
C ILE A 316 -1.28 6.26 -12.02
N GLY A 317 -0.84 5.41 -12.94
CA GLY A 317 -0.72 5.78 -14.36
C GLY A 317 -2.06 6.17 -14.98
N LEU A 318 -3.13 5.38 -14.76
CA LEU A 318 -4.46 5.65 -15.29
C LEU A 318 -5.09 6.92 -14.68
N SER A 319 -4.88 7.14 -13.38
CA SER A 319 -5.31 8.37 -12.72
C SER A 319 -4.64 9.62 -13.33
N LEU A 320 -3.34 9.53 -13.63
CA LEU A 320 -2.61 10.61 -14.31
C LEU A 320 -3.14 10.86 -15.71
N ALA A 321 -3.32 9.80 -16.49
CA ALA A 321 -3.84 9.91 -17.85
C ALA A 321 -5.24 10.55 -17.89
N ALA A 322 -6.14 10.14 -16.99
CA ALA A 322 -7.52 10.61 -16.95
C ALA A 322 -7.68 12.05 -16.46
N THR A 323 -6.83 12.48 -15.52
CA THR A 323 -6.96 13.80 -14.87
C THR A 323 -6.20 14.91 -15.58
N ARG A 324 -5.23 14.58 -16.44
CA ARG A 324 -4.49 15.54 -17.26
C ARG A 324 -5.22 15.83 -18.56
N LYS A 325 -6.31 16.61 -18.46
CA LYS A 325 -7.09 17.04 -19.63
C LYS A 325 -6.21 17.88 -20.55
N CYS A 326 -6.06 17.41 -21.78
CA CYS A 326 -5.56 18.24 -22.86
C CYS A 326 -6.57 19.37 -23.13
N ARG A 327 -6.16 20.64 -23.09
CA ARG A 327 -6.96 21.71 -23.67
C ARG A 327 -7.08 21.45 -25.17
N ARG A 328 -8.25 21.70 -25.79
CA ARG A 328 -8.55 21.42 -27.19
C ARG A 328 -7.81 22.33 -28.19
N ASP A 329 -6.65 22.86 -27.85
CA ASP A 329 -5.89 23.69 -28.79
C ASP A 329 -5.03 22.78 -29.69
N PRO A 330 -5.07 22.98 -31.04
CA PRO A 330 -4.23 22.23 -31.95
C PRO A 330 -2.76 22.53 -31.64
N GLY A 331 -2.02 21.55 -31.17
CA GLY A 331 -0.60 21.65 -30.82
C GLY A 331 -0.22 21.18 -29.41
N TRP A 332 -1.18 20.77 -28.57
CA TRP A 332 -0.87 20.26 -27.22
C TRP A 332 -0.64 18.75 -27.24
N PHE A 333 0.51 18.33 -26.70
CA PHE A 333 0.88 16.92 -26.56
C PHE A 333 0.01 16.24 -25.49
N LYS A 334 -0.50 15.06 -25.81
CA LYS A 334 -1.18 14.20 -24.82
C LYS A 334 -0.17 13.65 -23.83
N THR A 335 -0.55 13.55 -22.56
CA THR A 335 0.22 12.80 -21.57
C THR A 335 0.22 11.34 -21.98
N SER A 336 1.38 10.76 -22.27
CA SER A 336 1.53 9.33 -22.54
C SER A 336 1.90 8.58 -21.25
N VAL A 337 1.31 7.43 -21.05
CA VAL A 337 1.54 6.61 -19.84
C VAL A 337 1.89 5.20 -20.23
N LYS A 338 3.04 4.73 -19.78
CA LYS A 338 3.50 3.35 -19.87
C LYS A 338 3.45 2.72 -18.48
N CYS A 339 2.54 1.77 -18.25
CA CYS A 339 2.47 0.99 -17.03
C CYS A 339 3.29 -0.29 -17.18
N VAL A 340 4.16 -0.59 -16.21
CA VAL A 340 5.04 -1.77 -16.20
C VAL A 340 4.74 -2.59 -14.96
N GLU A 341 4.41 -3.87 -15.14
CA GLU A 341 4.04 -4.78 -14.06
C GLU A 341 4.47 -6.21 -14.38
N VAL A 342 5.04 -6.88 -13.38
CA VAL A 342 5.50 -8.27 -13.49
C VAL A 342 4.36 -9.30 -13.33
N ASN A 343 3.28 -8.93 -12.62
CA ASN A 343 2.13 -9.80 -12.45
C ASN A 343 1.15 -9.64 -13.61
N LYS A 344 1.18 -10.58 -14.55
CA LYS A 344 0.30 -10.58 -15.73
C LYS A 344 -1.20 -10.60 -15.42
N GLU A 345 -1.61 -11.10 -14.24
CA GLU A 345 -3.03 -11.14 -13.84
C GLU A 345 -3.61 -9.74 -13.61
N SER A 346 -2.77 -8.76 -13.30
CA SER A 346 -3.18 -7.36 -13.15
C SER A 346 -3.68 -6.74 -14.45
N LYS A 347 -3.29 -7.29 -15.62
CA LYS A 347 -3.65 -6.79 -16.95
C LYS A 347 -5.16 -6.71 -17.16
N LEU A 348 -5.90 -7.73 -16.76
CA LEU A 348 -7.36 -7.76 -16.94
C LEU A 348 -8.05 -6.63 -16.16
N SER A 349 -7.59 -6.34 -14.95
CA SER A 349 -8.10 -5.21 -14.14
C SER A 349 -7.76 -3.85 -14.78
N PHE A 350 -6.56 -3.75 -15.34
CA PHE A 350 -6.13 -2.57 -16.08
C PHE A 350 -7.01 -2.34 -17.32
N GLU A 351 -7.20 -3.35 -18.19
CA GLU A 351 -8.01 -3.25 -19.41
C GLU A 351 -9.45 -2.86 -19.12
N LYS A 352 -10.10 -3.52 -18.14
CA LYS A 352 -11.44 -3.15 -17.69
C LYS A 352 -11.54 -1.71 -17.18
N THR A 353 -10.49 -1.21 -16.56
CA THR A 353 -10.44 0.18 -16.10
C THR A 353 -10.35 1.12 -17.29
N VAL A 354 -9.49 0.81 -18.28
CA VAL A 354 -9.32 1.61 -19.50
C VAL A 354 -10.63 1.73 -20.28
N GLU A 355 -11.42 0.66 -20.39
CA GLU A 355 -12.74 0.66 -21.05
C GLU A 355 -13.72 1.71 -20.48
N ARG A 356 -13.55 2.10 -19.21
CA ARG A 356 -14.37 3.12 -18.56
C ARG A 356 -13.77 4.52 -18.54
N LEU A 357 -12.53 4.65 -18.99
CA LEU A 357 -11.93 5.97 -19.11
C LEU A 357 -12.54 6.75 -20.27
N PRO A 358 -12.50 8.08 -20.23
CA PRO A 358 -12.94 8.89 -21.36
C PRO A 358 -12.16 8.55 -22.64
N ASN A 359 -12.82 8.40 -23.79
CA ASN A 359 -12.26 7.98 -25.09
C ASN A 359 -11.03 8.76 -25.56
N HIS A 360 -10.79 9.95 -25.03
CA HIS A 360 -9.61 10.76 -25.39
C HIS A 360 -8.31 10.30 -24.70
N VAL A 361 -8.39 9.30 -23.81
CA VAL A 361 -7.25 8.79 -23.03
C VAL A 361 -6.63 7.54 -23.68
N ASP A 362 -7.40 6.74 -24.41
CA ASP A 362 -7.05 5.39 -24.88
C ASP A 362 -5.78 5.29 -25.74
N SER A 363 -5.52 6.29 -26.58
CA SER A 363 -4.38 6.26 -27.52
C SER A 363 -3.02 6.57 -26.89
N SER A 364 -2.98 6.91 -25.61
CA SER A 364 -1.77 7.36 -24.92
C SER A 364 -1.35 6.46 -23.75
N ILE A 365 -2.04 5.33 -23.58
CA ILE A 365 -1.81 4.41 -22.44
C ILE A 365 -1.39 3.05 -22.97
N SER A 366 -0.37 2.47 -22.33
CA SER A 366 0.07 1.10 -22.59
C SER A 366 0.39 0.35 -21.31
N TRP A 367 0.18 -0.97 -21.31
CA TRP A 367 0.54 -1.86 -20.23
C TRP A 367 1.55 -2.90 -20.72
N HIS A 368 2.62 -3.09 -19.94
CA HIS A 368 3.74 -3.96 -20.30
C HIS A 368 3.97 -4.98 -19.19
N HIS A 369 3.97 -6.27 -19.56
CA HIS A 369 4.38 -7.35 -18.70
C HIS A 369 5.92 -7.43 -18.71
N ALA A 370 6.56 -6.82 -17.73
CA ALA A 370 8.01 -6.82 -17.60
C ALA A 370 8.44 -6.58 -16.15
N ASP A 371 9.67 -6.97 -15.82
CA ASP A 371 10.32 -6.50 -14.60
C ASP A 371 10.72 -5.03 -14.77
N ALA A 372 10.54 -4.23 -13.73
CA ALA A 372 10.89 -2.81 -13.75
C ALA A 372 12.39 -2.59 -13.97
N SER A 373 13.25 -3.47 -13.48
CA SER A 373 14.70 -3.42 -13.66
C SER A 373 15.11 -3.58 -15.12
N ASP A 374 14.43 -4.42 -15.90
CA ASP A 374 14.73 -4.64 -17.33
C ASP A 374 14.42 -3.38 -18.15
N ILE A 375 13.27 -2.75 -17.90
CA ILE A 375 12.87 -1.51 -18.58
C ILE A 375 13.84 -0.36 -18.28
N LEU A 376 14.40 -0.33 -17.09
CA LEU A 376 15.37 0.70 -16.69
C LEU A 376 16.73 0.50 -17.37
N LEU A 377 17.14 -0.76 -17.57
CA LEU A 377 18.36 -1.13 -18.30
C LEU A 377 18.27 -0.76 -19.78
N GLU A 378 17.15 -1.09 -20.44
CA GLU A 378 16.92 -0.77 -21.86
C GLU A 378 17.02 0.73 -22.18
N LYS A 379 16.64 1.60 -21.23
CA LYS A 379 16.64 3.05 -21.42
C LYS A 379 17.99 3.72 -21.09
N GLY A 380 19.04 2.95 -20.83
CA GLY A 380 20.36 3.51 -20.48
C GLY A 380 20.34 4.35 -19.21
N LEU A 381 19.46 4.02 -18.28
CA LEU A 381 19.30 4.76 -17.04
C LEU A 381 20.47 4.56 -16.09
N ASP A 382 20.73 5.61 -15.40
CA ASP A 382 21.75 5.83 -14.40
C ASP A 382 21.89 4.66 -13.42
N ALA A 383 23.13 4.19 -13.24
CA ALA A 383 23.49 3.13 -12.31
C ALA A 383 22.94 3.36 -10.90
N SER A 384 22.85 4.62 -10.44
CA SER A 384 22.34 4.96 -9.11
C SER A 384 20.85 4.65 -8.92
N LEU A 385 20.03 4.82 -9.96
CA LEU A 385 18.62 4.43 -9.92
C LEU A 385 18.47 2.91 -9.98
N LEU A 386 19.32 2.24 -10.76
CA LEU A 386 19.40 0.78 -10.82
C LEU A 386 19.87 0.20 -9.49
N ASP A 387 20.83 0.83 -8.80
CA ASP A 387 21.35 0.36 -7.52
C ASP A 387 20.30 0.56 -6.41
N ALA A 388 19.59 1.69 -6.37
CA ALA A 388 18.47 1.88 -5.49
C ALA A 388 17.40 0.80 -5.69
N LEU A 389 17.06 0.46 -6.95
CA LEU A 389 16.11 -0.59 -7.28
C LEU A 389 16.63 -2.00 -7.02
N ARG A 390 17.92 -2.27 -7.20
CA ARG A 390 18.57 -3.56 -6.90
C ARG A 390 18.66 -3.85 -5.41
N ASN A 391 18.92 -2.84 -4.59
CA ASN A 391 18.88 -2.96 -3.14
C ASN A 391 17.50 -3.40 -2.66
N ILE A 392 16.46 -2.92 -3.31
CA ILE A 392 15.08 -3.36 -3.13
C ILE A 392 14.94 -4.89 -3.35
N SER A 393 15.49 -5.46 -4.40
CA SER A 393 15.40 -6.91 -4.68
C SER A 393 16.33 -7.76 -3.81
N SER A 394 17.42 -7.21 -3.27
CA SER A 394 18.34 -7.93 -2.38
C SER A 394 17.83 -8.08 -0.96
N LEU A 395 17.07 -7.11 -0.45
CA LEU A 395 16.41 -7.19 0.85
C LEU A 395 15.31 -8.28 0.87
N GLU A 396 14.58 -8.47 -0.23
CA GLU A 396 13.63 -9.59 -0.36
C GLU A 396 14.31 -10.96 -0.35
N ARG A 397 15.55 -11.05 -0.86
CA ARG A 397 16.34 -12.30 -0.83
C ARG A 397 16.90 -12.59 0.57
N LYS A 398 17.30 -11.57 1.34
CA LYS A 398 17.80 -11.73 2.72
C LYS A 398 16.68 -12.09 3.71
N ALA A 399 15.47 -11.60 3.50
CA ALA A 399 14.30 -11.99 4.30
C ALA A 399 13.85 -13.45 4.08
N LYS A 400 14.34 -14.11 2.99
CA LYS A 400 14.06 -15.52 2.66
C LYS A 400 15.18 -16.49 3.05
N SER A 401 16.31 -16.01 3.58
CA SER A 401 17.46 -16.81 3.99
C SER A 401 17.78 -16.65 5.48
N SER A 402 16.91 -17.16 6.35
CA SER A 402 17.34 -17.57 7.68
C SER A 402 17.97 -18.97 7.58
N PRO A 403 19.07 -19.26 8.27
CA PRO A 403 19.73 -20.55 8.16
C PRO A 403 18.93 -21.62 8.92
N GLU A 404 18.25 -22.49 8.16
CA GLU A 404 17.81 -23.76 8.70
C GLU A 404 19.02 -24.71 8.81
N SER A 405 19.19 -25.27 10.00
CA SER A 405 20.17 -26.27 10.35
C SER A 405 20.10 -27.50 9.45
N SER A 406 21.29 -28.01 9.12
CA SER A 406 21.52 -29.27 8.41
C SER A 406 20.85 -30.47 9.08
N ASP A 407 20.03 -31.20 8.36
CA ASP A 407 20.11 -32.64 8.03
C ASP A 407 18.76 -33.17 7.58
N SER A 408 18.63 -33.46 6.32
CA SER A 408 18.05 -34.72 5.81
C SER A 408 17.84 -34.60 4.28
N LYS A 409 18.42 -35.56 3.57
CA LYS A 409 18.22 -35.77 2.12
C LYS A 409 16.77 -36.15 1.87
N VAL A 410 15.99 -35.27 1.26
CA VAL A 410 14.72 -35.59 0.62
C VAL A 410 14.73 -35.03 -0.81
N LYS A 411 14.31 -35.91 -1.73
CA LYS A 411 14.34 -35.76 -3.17
C LYS A 411 13.68 -34.46 -3.68
N ASP A 412 14.33 -33.84 -4.65
CA ASP A 412 13.87 -32.69 -5.43
C ASP A 412 12.48 -32.91 -6.06
N GLU A 413 11.44 -32.39 -5.42
CA GLU A 413 10.19 -32.08 -6.10
C GLU A 413 10.23 -30.63 -6.59
N LYS A 414 10.10 -30.48 -7.91
CA LYS A 414 10.16 -29.24 -8.66
C LYS A 414 9.21 -28.19 -8.09
N ARG A 415 9.75 -27.20 -7.37
CA ARG A 415 9.01 -26.03 -6.91
C ARG A 415 8.77 -25.06 -8.08
N PRO A 416 7.53 -24.62 -8.37
CA PRO A 416 7.22 -23.80 -9.55
C PRO A 416 7.67 -22.33 -9.50
N TRP A 417 8.38 -21.88 -8.45
CA TRP A 417 8.71 -20.47 -8.20
C TRP A 417 10.20 -20.16 -8.05
N VAL A 418 11.07 -21.03 -8.56
CA VAL A 418 12.49 -20.69 -8.64
C VAL A 418 12.71 -19.86 -9.90
N LEU A 419 13.02 -18.58 -9.74
CA LEU A 419 13.56 -17.74 -10.79
C LEU A 419 14.77 -18.44 -11.41
N ARG A 420 14.61 -19.03 -12.60
CA ARG A 420 15.72 -19.55 -13.39
C ARG A 420 16.55 -18.35 -13.85
N SER A 421 17.83 -18.42 -13.57
CA SER A 421 18.85 -17.59 -14.20
C SER A 421 18.64 -17.57 -15.71
N LEU A 422 18.50 -16.37 -16.28
CA LEU A 422 18.42 -16.12 -17.72
C LEU A 422 19.72 -16.55 -18.40
N LYS A 423 19.80 -17.82 -18.84
CA LYS A 423 20.80 -18.31 -19.80
C LYS A 423 20.18 -18.98 -21.02
N ASP A 424 18.87 -19.02 -21.13
CA ASP A 424 18.20 -19.54 -22.32
C ASP A 424 17.23 -18.50 -22.89
N SER A 425 17.79 -17.44 -23.48
CA SER A 425 17.03 -16.53 -24.32
C SER A 425 16.89 -17.12 -25.70
N VAL A 426 15.69 -17.62 -26.01
CA VAL A 426 15.29 -17.93 -27.38
C VAL A 426 15.23 -16.60 -28.15
N GLN A 427 16.05 -16.50 -29.16
CA GLN A 427 15.99 -15.44 -30.17
C GLN A 427 14.65 -15.54 -30.93
N ILE A 428 13.76 -14.61 -30.70
CA ILE A 428 12.70 -14.29 -31.67
C ILE A 428 13.03 -12.93 -32.24
N GLY A 429 13.48 -12.97 -33.50
CA GLY A 429 13.85 -11.78 -34.24
C GLY A 429 12.65 -10.93 -34.61
N SER A 430 12.70 -9.69 -34.18
CA SER A 430 12.27 -8.51 -34.91
C SER A 430 12.99 -7.31 -34.27
N LYS A 431 13.88 -6.69 -35.03
CA LYS A 431 14.53 -5.45 -34.64
C LYS A 431 13.47 -4.40 -34.34
N PRO A 432 13.47 -3.78 -33.14
CA PRO A 432 12.67 -2.57 -32.95
C PRO A 432 13.31 -1.47 -33.78
N THR A 433 12.51 -0.84 -34.62
CA THR A 433 12.87 0.39 -35.32
C THR A 433 13.30 1.44 -34.30
N LEU A 434 14.53 1.92 -34.48
CA LEU A 434 15.13 3.03 -33.75
C LEU A 434 14.39 4.33 -34.10
N GLU A 435 13.33 4.65 -33.39
CA GLU A 435 12.75 6.01 -33.34
C GLU A 435 12.20 6.28 -31.95
N ASP A 436 13.08 6.37 -30.97
CA ASP A 436 12.90 7.21 -29.79
C ASP A 436 14.28 7.47 -29.17
N SER A 437 14.93 8.55 -29.59
CA SER A 437 16.10 9.09 -28.91
C SER A 437 15.64 9.58 -27.53
N GLY A 438 15.39 8.63 -26.63
CA GLY A 438 14.76 8.84 -25.34
C GLY A 438 15.59 9.77 -24.48
N SER A 439 15.17 11.01 -24.35
CA SER A 439 15.75 11.90 -23.36
C SER A 439 15.62 11.26 -21.98
N LEU A 440 16.71 11.24 -21.21
CA LEU A 440 16.74 10.74 -19.84
C LEU A 440 15.66 11.39 -18.97
N PRO A 441 15.04 10.66 -18.03
CA PRO A 441 14.00 11.19 -17.19
C PRO A 441 14.50 12.40 -16.37
N GLN A 442 13.72 13.45 -16.38
CA GLN A 442 14.03 14.71 -15.68
C GLN A 442 13.45 14.76 -14.28
N THR A 443 12.43 13.95 -14.02
CA THR A 443 11.76 13.90 -12.73
C THR A 443 11.55 12.44 -12.34
N LEU A 444 11.90 12.12 -11.10
CA LEU A 444 11.56 10.87 -10.44
C LEU A 444 10.59 11.21 -9.29
N ILE A 445 9.44 10.56 -9.28
CA ILE A 445 8.53 10.58 -8.15
C ILE A 445 8.62 9.22 -7.48
N TYR A 446 9.05 9.21 -6.23
CA TYR A 446 9.26 8.00 -5.45
C TYR A 446 8.22 7.91 -4.33
N ILE A 447 7.47 6.82 -4.30
CA ILE A 447 6.46 6.54 -3.28
C ILE A 447 6.93 5.32 -2.50
N SER A 448 6.94 5.41 -1.17
CA SER A 448 7.40 4.34 -0.29
C SER A 448 6.60 4.27 0.99
N CYS A 449 6.23 3.06 1.41
CA CYS A 449 5.67 2.75 2.72
C CYS A 449 6.72 2.31 3.74
N GLY A 450 7.94 2.01 3.31
CA GLY A 450 9.06 1.60 4.15
C GLY A 450 9.99 2.78 4.44
N TRP A 451 9.95 3.32 5.66
CA TRP A 451 10.72 4.50 6.02
C TRP A 451 12.23 4.26 5.96
N GLU A 452 12.72 3.15 6.53
CA GLU A 452 14.14 2.82 6.52
C GLU A 452 14.68 2.60 5.09
N SER A 453 13.98 1.78 4.31
CA SER A 453 14.35 1.55 2.90
C SER A 453 14.33 2.85 2.09
N PHE A 454 13.35 3.72 2.36
CA PHE A 454 13.28 5.02 1.71
C PHE A 454 14.52 5.89 2.01
N LYS A 455 14.97 5.92 3.28
CA LYS A 455 16.18 6.70 3.66
C LYS A 455 17.41 6.21 2.89
N GLU A 456 17.63 4.89 2.84
CA GLU A 456 18.74 4.28 2.11
C GLU A 456 18.71 4.60 0.62
N ASP A 457 17.56 4.42 -0.03
CA ASP A 457 17.37 4.69 -1.45
C ASP A 457 17.53 6.20 -1.76
N CYS A 458 17.01 7.06 -0.89
CA CYS A 458 17.14 8.50 -1.01
C CYS A 458 18.62 8.92 -0.97
N MET A 459 19.38 8.40 -0.01
CA MET A 459 20.82 8.69 0.10
C MET A 459 21.59 8.15 -1.09
N THR A 460 21.24 6.98 -1.62
CA THR A 460 21.85 6.40 -2.83
C THR A 460 21.60 7.29 -4.05
N LEU A 461 20.37 7.77 -4.23
CA LEU A 461 20.03 8.71 -5.33
C LEU A 461 20.82 10.02 -5.22
N LEU A 462 20.90 10.59 -4.02
CA LEU A 462 21.58 11.87 -3.79
C LEU A 462 23.11 11.76 -3.91
N SER A 463 23.71 10.66 -3.48
CA SER A 463 25.16 10.40 -3.57
C SER A 463 25.67 10.40 -5.02
N SER A 464 24.81 10.03 -5.97
CA SER A 464 25.12 10.08 -7.41
C SER A 464 25.36 11.50 -7.95
N LYS A 465 24.95 12.54 -7.21
CA LYS A 465 24.95 13.96 -7.63
C LYS A 465 24.18 14.24 -8.93
N LYS A 466 23.50 13.25 -9.48
CA LYS A 466 22.66 13.38 -10.67
C LYS A 466 21.24 13.75 -10.33
N TRP A 467 20.79 13.39 -9.13
CA TRP A 467 19.47 13.69 -8.58
C TRP A 467 19.57 14.66 -7.40
N ARG A 468 18.57 15.48 -7.26
CA ARG A 468 18.35 16.33 -6.07
C ARG A 468 16.93 16.18 -5.58
N LEU A 469 16.76 16.05 -4.30
CA LEU A 469 15.43 16.05 -3.68
C LEU A 469 14.86 17.48 -3.75
N GLN A 470 13.64 17.60 -4.27
CA GLN A 470 12.98 18.88 -4.43
C GLN A 470 11.85 19.06 -3.43
N LYS A 471 11.07 18.00 -3.18
CA LYS A 471 9.90 18.00 -2.31
C LYS A 471 9.74 16.64 -1.67
N ALA A 472 9.16 16.65 -0.47
CA ALA A 472 8.74 15.45 0.22
C ALA A 472 7.42 15.69 0.95
N HIS A 473 6.56 14.67 0.96
CA HIS A 473 5.27 14.67 1.65
C HIS A 473 5.10 13.35 2.37
N GLY A 474 4.61 13.42 3.61
CA GLY A 474 4.24 12.25 4.40
C GLY A 474 2.72 12.10 4.46
N PHE A 475 2.25 10.85 4.57
CA PHE A 475 0.82 10.55 4.71
C PHE A 475 0.61 9.50 5.77
N ASN A 476 -0.43 9.68 6.58
CA ASN A 476 -0.86 8.70 7.56
C ASN A 476 -1.82 7.69 6.91
N PHE A 477 -1.26 6.62 6.32
CA PHE A 477 -2.09 5.56 5.75
C PHE A 477 -2.62 4.60 6.81
N PHE A 478 -1.90 4.45 7.92
CA PHE A 478 -2.18 3.45 8.95
C PHE A 478 -2.20 4.10 10.34
N PRO A 479 -3.22 4.92 10.67
CA PRO A 479 -3.40 5.47 12.01
C PRO A 479 -3.35 4.37 13.09
N GLY A 480 -2.58 4.60 14.14
CA GLY A 480 -2.30 3.61 15.18
C GLY A 480 -1.03 2.78 14.92
N THR A 481 -0.27 3.08 13.86
CA THR A 481 1.04 2.45 13.60
C THR A 481 2.14 3.50 13.44
N GLN A 482 3.41 3.09 13.62
CA GLN A 482 4.58 3.93 13.35
C GLN A 482 4.97 3.90 11.85
N SER A 483 3.98 3.82 10.96
CA SER A 483 4.20 3.81 9.53
C SER A 483 3.96 5.18 8.92
N ILE A 484 4.80 5.56 7.99
CA ILE A 484 4.64 6.75 7.16
C ILE A 484 4.72 6.35 5.68
N GLU A 485 3.75 6.80 4.91
CA GLU A 485 3.83 6.75 3.45
C GLU A 485 4.48 8.03 2.95
N VAL A 486 5.55 7.91 2.18
CA VAL A 486 6.30 9.06 1.67
C VAL A 486 6.12 9.20 0.16
N LEU A 487 5.86 10.41 -0.30
CA LEU A 487 5.96 10.83 -1.70
C LEU A 487 7.10 11.83 -1.81
N ALA A 488 8.18 11.43 -2.48
CA ALA A 488 9.35 12.27 -2.70
C ALA A 488 9.50 12.61 -4.20
N VAL A 489 9.84 13.85 -4.49
CA VAL A 489 10.02 14.37 -5.85
C VAL A 489 11.48 14.72 -6.05
N PHE A 490 12.16 13.98 -6.91
CA PHE A 490 13.53 14.24 -7.31
C PHE A 490 13.57 14.87 -8.70
N LYS A 491 14.51 15.79 -8.89
CA LYS A 491 14.83 16.40 -10.19
C LYS A 491 16.24 16.04 -10.59
N ARG A 492 16.43 15.75 -11.88
CA ARG A 492 17.77 15.54 -12.46
C ARG A 492 18.50 16.87 -12.60
N GLY A 493 19.82 16.86 -12.36
CA GLY A 493 20.72 18.01 -12.49
C GLY A 493 21.10 18.66 -11.15
N GLN A 494 22.20 19.42 -11.18
CA GLN A 494 22.68 20.15 -10.01
C GLN A 494 21.71 21.28 -9.63
N ALA A 495 21.66 21.63 -8.33
CA ALA A 495 20.94 22.82 -7.90
C ALA A 495 21.47 24.03 -8.66
N ALA A 496 20.59 24.80 -9.31
CA ALA A 496 20.98 26.05 -9.92
C ALA A 496 21.59 26.91 -8.81
N SER A 497 22.88 27.24 -8.91
CA SER A 497 23.53 28.16 -7.98
C SER A 497 22.68 29.42 -7.95
N LEU A 498 22.22 29.81 -6.77
CA LEU A 498 21.52 31.08 -6.58
C LEU A 498 22.42 32.18 -7.10
N LYS A 499 22.19 32.63 -8.35
CA LYS A 499 22.84 33.83 -8.87
C LYS A 499 22.51 34.94 -7.91
N LYS A 500 23.47 35.33 -7.05
CA LYS A 500 23.40 36.56 -6.24
C LYS A 500 23.03 37.66 -7.21
N LYS A 501 21.80 38.22 -7.11
CA LYS A 501 21.42 39.44 -7.79
C LYS A 501 22.43 40.50 -7.37
N LYS A 502 23.40 40.82 -8.25
CA LYS A 502 24.23 41.99 -8.10
C LYS A 502 23.29 43.17 -8.05
N SER A 503 23.20 43.81 -6.89
CA SER A 503 22.49 45.07 -6.71
C SER A 503 23.16 46.10 -7.63
N GLY A 504 22.53 46.35 -8.79
CA GLY A 504 22.94 47.41 -9.69
C GLY A 504 22.74 48.77 -8.98
N LYS A 505 23.82 49.40 -8.54
CA LYS A 505 23.83 50.79 -8.12
C LYS A 505 23.28 51.64 -9.26
N LYS A 506 22.05 52.13 -9.14
CA LYS A 506 21.50 53.20 -10.02
C LYS A 506 22.34 54.46 -9.82
N LYS A 507 23.19 54.80 -10.80
CA LYS A 507 23.78 56.12 -10.90
C LYS A 507 22.64 57.12 -11.19
N LYS A 508 22.38 58.05 -10.24
CA LYS A 508 21.55 59.21 -10.45
C LYS A 508 22.19 60.06 -11.55
N ARG A 509 21.54 60.21 -12.70
CA ARG A 509 21.84 61.24 -13.69
C ARG A 509 21.22 62.57 -13.21
N LEU A 510 22.09 63.54 -12.91
CA LEU A 510 21.69 64.94 -12.67
C LEU A 510 21.04 65.52 -13.95
N GLY A 511 19.88 66.11 -13.76
CA GLY A 511 19.20 66.81 -14.81
C GLY A 511 19.91 68.09 -15.25
N ARG A 512 20.06 68.29 -16.57
CA ARG A 512 20.33 69.58 -17.19
C ARG A 512 19.00 70.28 -17.47
N LYS A 513 18.83 71.45 -16.81
CA LYS A 513 17.82 72.43 -17.17
C LYS A 513 18.21 73.07 -18.52
N HIS A 514 17.31 73.25 -19.46
CA HIS A 514 17.39 74.21 -20.54
C HIS A 514 16.23 75.19 -20.43
N PRO A 515 16.48 76.49 -20.70
CA PRO A 515 15.47 77.51 -20.52
C PRO A 515 14.52 77.66 -21.72
N LEU A 516 13.42 78.28 -21.40
CA LEU A 516 12.35 78.71 -22.28
C LEU A 516 12.85 79.66 -23.37
N ILE A 517 12.40 79.47 -24.57
CA ILE A 517 11.73 80.51 -25.39
C ILE A 517 10.58 79.82 -26.16
#